data_6848f8c0025b98a8a04eb5525a84e9ac
#
_entry.id   6848f8c0025b98a8a04eb5525a84e9ac
#
_cell.length_a   1.000
_cell.length_b   1.000
_cell.length_c   1.000
_cell.angle_alpha   90.00
_cell.angle_beta   90.00
_cell.angle_gamma   90.00
#
_symmetry.space_group_name_H-M   'P 1'
#
loop_
_entity.id
_entity.type
_entity.pdbx_description
1 polymer ?
#
loop_
_entity_poly.entity_id
_entity_poly.type
_entity_poly.pdbx_seq_one_letter_code
_entity_poly.pdbx_strand_id
1 'polypeptide(L)'
;MTLKLDMSKAYDRVEWVWLEKVMEKLGFANRMRDLIMRCVSTVTYSIKINRVSRGHIIPFRGIRQGDPLSPYLFLLCAKGLFALIQSAVDRGQMEGVKICRGGPRFSHLFFADDSLFFCKATLEECDELQRLLGVYEKASD
;
A
#
# COMPACT_ATOMS: atom_id res chain seq x y z
N MET A 1 -1.01 -22.23 2.71
CA MET A 1 -1.07 -21.69 1.34
C MET A 1 -0.28 -20.40 1.28
N THR A 2 0.39 -20.14 0.18
CA THR A 2 1.07 -18.87 -0.07
C THR A 2 0.43 -18.22 -1.29
N LEU A 3 -0.02 -16.99 -1.16
CA LEU A 3 -0.58 -16.18 -2.24
C LEU A 3 0.37 -15.02 -2.53
N LYS A 4 0.82 -14.91 -3.77
CA LYS A 4 1.56 -13.74 -4.24
C LYS A 4 0.60 -12.82 -4.99
N LEU A 5 0.54 -11.56 -4.58
CA LEU A 5 -0.15 -10.50 -5.29
C LEU A 5 0.87 -9.48 -5.77
N ASP A 6 0.74 -9.06 -7.01
CA ASP A 6 1.47 -7.97 -7.64
C ASP A 6 0.50 -6.80 -7.80
N MET A 7 0.85 -5.66 -7.21
CA MET A 7 0.05 -4.45 -7.36
C MET A 7 0.43 -3.74 -8.67
N SER A 8 -0.25 -4.09 -9.74
CA SER A 8 -0.05 -3.44 -11.04
C SER A 8 -0.17 -1.91 -10.91
N LYS A 9 0.88 -1.20 -11.33
CA LYS A 9 0.98 0.28 -11.24
C LYS A 9 0.79 0.82 -9.81
N ALA A 10 1.37 0.15 -8.83
CA ALA A 10 1.20 0.46 -7.42
C ALA A 10 1.40 1.94 -7.08
N TYR A 11 2.44 2.57 -7.63
CA TYR A 11 2.73 4.00 -7.43
C TYR A 11 1.71 4.93 -8.09
N ASP A 12 1.22 4.58 -9.28
CA ASP A 12 0.27 5.41 -10.04
C ASP A 12 -1.13 5.39 -9.42
N ARG A 13 -1.44 4.38 -8.61
CA ARG A 13 -2.76 4.16 -8.00
C ARG A 13 -2.90 4.69 -6.58
N VAL A 14 -1.85 5.22 -5.99
CA VAL A 14 -1.92 5.80 -4.63
C VAL A 14 -2.88 6.99 -4.64
N GLU A 15 -4.00 6.84 -3.96
CA GLU A 15 -4.96 7.94 -3.75
C GLU A 15 -4.43 8.90 -2.67
N TRP A 16 -4.38 10.19 -2.99
CA TRP A 16 -3.82 11.21 -2.08
C TRP A 16 -4.63 11.36 -0.81
N VAL A 17 -5.96 11.23 -0.90
CA VAL A 17 -6.86 11.26 0.27
C VAL A 17 -6.56 10.10 1.21
N TRP A 18 -6.29 8.91 0.66
CA TRP A 18 -5.89 7.75 1.45
C TRP A 18 -4.55 7.97 2.15
N LEU A 19 -3.53 8.44 1.42
CA LEU A 19 -2.22 8.76 1.97
C LEU A 19 -2.32 9.75 3.14
N GLU A 20 -3.10 10.82 2.98
CA GLU A 20 -3.32 11.82 4.01
C GLU A 20 -3.98 11.23 5.27
N LYS A 21 -5.03 10.42 5.09
CA LYS A 21 -5.72 9.73 6.20
C LYS A 21 -4.80 8.76 6.93
N VAL A 22 -3.96 8.02 6.21
CA VAL A 22 -2.99 7.10 6.82
C VAL A 22 -1.98 7.87 7.66
N MET A 23 -1.43 8.97 7.15
CA MET A 23 -0.51 9.82 7.90
C MET A 23 -1.17 10.40 9.16
N GLU A 24 -2.43 10.80 9.07
CA GLU A 24 -3.21 11.28 10.22
C GLU A 24 -3.34 10.19 11.29
N LYS A 25 -3.73 8.99 10.90
CA LYS A 25 -3.87 7.82 11.80
C LYS A 25 -2.55 7.41 12.43
N LEU A 26 -1.44 7.60 11.74
CA LEU A 26 -0.09 7.36 12.26
C LEU A 26 0.44 8.48 13.17
N GLY A 27 -0.33 9.57 13.36
CA GLY A 27 0.02 10.66 14.27
C GLY A 27 0.98 11.69 13.68
N PHE A 28 1.08 11.79 12.35
CA PHE A 28 1.86 12.85 11.73
C PHE A 28 1.27 14.23 12.04
N ALA A 29 2.12 15.16 12.46
CA ALA A 29 1.70 16.55 12.69
C ALA A 29 1.15 17.20 11.40
N ASN A 30 0.15 18.07 11.53
CA ASN A 30 -0.50 18.75 10.38
C ASN A 30 0.52 19.39 9.44
N ARG A 31 1.49 20.12 10.00
CA ARG A 31 2.54 20.78 9.21
C ARG A 31 3.35 19.79 8.36
N MET A 32 3.64 18.60 8.89
CA MET A 32 4.37 17.56 8.15
C MET A 32 3.49 16.97 7.05
N ARG A 33 2.21 16.69 7.34
CA ARG A 33 1.26 16.21 6.34
C ARG A 33 1.12 17.19 5.19
N ASP A 34 0.91 18.48 5.49
CA ASP A 34 0.78 19.54 4.48
C ASP A 34 2.04 19.62 3.61
N LEU A 35 3.23 19.51 4.21
CA LEU A 35 4.49 19.52 3.47
C LEU A 35 4.58 18.35 2.50
N ILE A 36 4.31 17.14 2.97
CA ILE A 36 4.34 15.93 2.16
C ILE A 36 3.31 16.01 1.03
N MET A 37 2.08 16.42 1.34
CA MET A 37 1.02 16.55 0.34
C MET A 37 1.35 17.61 -0.72
N ARG A 38 1.99 18.69 -0.37
CA ARG A 38 2.52 19.65 -1.35
C ARG A 38 3.57 19.03 -2.26
N CYS A 39 4.50 18.26 -1.72
CA CYS A 39 5.51 17.56 -2.54
C CYS A 39 4.88 16.60 -3.57
N VAL A 40 3.75 15.99 -3.22
CA VAL A 40 3.05 15.04 -4.09
C VAL A 40 2.12 15.74 -5.09
N SER A 41 1.31 16.71 -4.63
CA SER A 41 0.21 17.30 -5.42
C SER A 41 0.64 18.43 -6.36
N THR A 42 1.81 19.03 -6.16
CA THR A 42 2.30 20.11 -7.02
C THR A 42 3.12 19.64 -8.23
N VAL A 43 3.30 18.32 -8.35
CA VAL A 43 4.03 17.74 -9.48
C VAL A 43 3.22 17.86 -10.77
N THR A 44 3.88 18.22 -11.84
CA THR A 44 3.31 18.25 -13.19
C THR A 44 4.21 17.48 -14.15
N TYR A 45 3.64 16.90 -15.20
CA TYR A 45 4.37 16.15 -16.18
C TYR A 45 4.22 16.73 -17.57
N SER A 46 5.23 16.54 -18.42
CA SER A 46 5.18 16.79 -19.85
C SER A 46 5.75 15.59 -20.62
N ILE A 47 5.24 15.36 -21.80
CA ILE A 47 5.76 14.30 -22.67
C ILE A 47 6.86 14.89 -23.55
N LYS A 48 8.00 14.22 -23.62
CA LYS A 48 9.11 14.63 -24.47
C LYS A 48 9.02 13.89 -25.81
N ILE A 49 8.72 14.62 -26.88
CA ILE A 49 8.67 14.10 -28.25
C ILE A 49 9.76 14.79 -29.07
N ASN A 50 10.67 14.02 -29.67
CA ASN A 50 11.80 14.54 -30.45
C ASN A 50 12.60 15.64 -29.71
N ARG A 51 12.88 15.40 -28.41
CA ARG A 51 13.59 16.33 -27.52
C ARG A 51 12.84 17.63 -27.17
N VAL A 52 11.60 17.78 -27.61
CA VAL A 52 10.74 18.92 -27.28
C VAL A 52 9.70 18.48 -26.27
N SER A 53 9.61 19.19 -25.13
CA SER A 53 8.56 18.96 -24.14
C SER A 53 7.21 19.46 -24.66
N ARG A 54 6.21 18.58 -24.67
CA ARG A 54 4.85 18.89 -25.11
C ARG A 54 3.82 18.41 -24.10
N GLY A 55 2.72 19.12 -24.02
CA GLY A 55 1.63 18.86 -23.10
C GLY A 55 1.94 19.27 -21.67
N HIS A 56 0.88 19.44 -20.90
CA HIS A 56 0.91 19.71 -19.46
C HIS A 56 -0.07 18.79 -18.79
N ILE A 57 0.44 17.84 -18.03
CA ILE A 57 -0.35 16.81 -17.36
C ILE A 57 -0.31 17.11 -15.85
N ILE A 58 -1.46 17.33 -15.27
CA ILE A 58 -1.65 17.53 -13.83
C ILE A 58 -2.23 16.22 -13.29
N PRO A 59 -1.49 15.43 -12.51
CA PRO A 59 -2.03 14.24 -11.89
C PRO A 59 -3.04 14.62 -10.80
N PHE A 60 -3.97 13.75 -10.54
CA PHE A 60 -4.93 13.84 -9.43
C PHE A 60 -4.74 12.74 -8.40
N ARG A 61 -3.85 11.79 -8.67
CA ARG A 61 -3.44 10.68 -7.80
C ARG A 61 -2.06 10.18 -8.20
N GLY A 62 -1.54 9.25 -7.46
CA GLY A 62 -0.25 8.62 -7.70
C GLY A 62 0.92 9.36 -7.06
N ILE A 63 2.01 8.65 -6.91
CA ILE A 63 3.30 9.15 -6.45
C ILE A 63 4.35 8.89 -7.52
N ARG A 64 5.31 9.81 -7.64
CA ARG A 64 6.28 9.79 -8.73
C ARG A 64 7.23 8.61 -8.60
N GLN A 65 7.28 7.76 -9.61
CA GLN A 65 8.27 6.71 -9.70
C GLN A 65 9.68 7.30 -9.89
N GLY A 66 10.63 6.84 -9.07
CA GLY A 66 12.01 7.35 -9.05
C GLY A 66 12.24 8.57 -8.13
N ASP A 67 11.22 9.11 -7.48
CA ASP A 67 11.37 10.11 -6.44
C ASP A 67 11.83 9.44 -5.13
N PRO A 68 12.84 9.98 -4.43
CA PRO A 68 13.34 9.39 -3.17
C PRO A 68 12.29 9.29 -2.06
N LEU A 69 11.26 10.13 -2.07
CA LEU A 69 10.19 10.11 -1.08
C LEU A 69 9.13 9.03 -1.37
N SER A 70 8.90 8.71 -2.63
CA SER A 70 7.83 7.82 -3.07
C SER A 70 7.84 6.42 -2.44
N PRO A 71 8.98 5.72 -2.28
CA PRO A 71 9.00 4.43 -1.60
C PRO A 71 8.48 4.49 -0.15
N TYR A 72 8.81 5.56 0.57
CA TYR A 72 8.34 5.75 1.95
C TYR A 72 6.84 6.04 2.01
N LEU A 73 6.32 6.85 1.08
CA LEU A 73 4.89 7.13 0.98
C LEU A 73 4.09 5.88 0.62
N PHE A 74 4.63 5.06 -0.28
CA PHE A 74 4.02 3.78 -0.61
C PHE A 74 3.97 2.83 0.60
N LEU A 75 5.06 2.76 1.38
CA LEU A 75 5.09 1.99 2.63
C LEU A 75 4.07 2.49 3.66
N LEU A 76 3.85 3.80 3.75
CA LEU A 76 2.80 4.35 4.61
C LEU A 76 1.41 3.87 4.17
N CYS A 77 1.12 3.89 2.86
CA CYS A 77 -0.14 3.37 2.32
C CYS A 77 -0.30 1.87 2.61
N ALA A 78 0.75 1.08 2.41
CA ALA A 78 0.75 -0.36 2.69
C ALA A 78 0.54 -0.69 4.18
N LYS A 79 0.86 0.23 5.10
CA LYS A 79 0.58 0.09 6.53
C LYS A 79 -0.92 -0.10 6.84
N GLY A 80 -1.80 0.45 6.02
CA GLY A 80 -3.24 0.22 6.16
C GLY A 80 -3.60 -1.26 5.96
N LEU A 81 -3.08 -1.88 4.92
CA LEU A 81 -3.27 -3.32 4.67
C LEU A 81 -2.61 -4.17 5.75
N PHE A 82 -1.39 -3.81 6.17
CA PHE A 82 -0.70 -4.46 7.29
C PHE A 82 -1.59 -4.49 8.54
N ALA A 83 -2.16 -3.35 8.93
CA ALA A 83 -2.98 -3.23 10.12
C ALA A 83 -4.26 -4.10 10.04
N LEU A 84 -4.89 -4.19 8.87
CA LEU A 84 -6.06 -5.04 8.65
C LEU A 84 -5.71 -6.52 8.84
N ILE A 85 -4.62 -6.98 8.23
CA ILE A 85 -4.18 -8.39 8.32
C ILE A 85 -3.76 -8.72 9.76
N GLN A 86 -2.98 -7.84 10.40
CA GLN A 86 -2.55 -8.04 11.78
C GLN A 86 -3.75 -8.14 12.73
N SER A 87 -4.76 -7.29 12.55
CA SER A 87 -6.01 -7.34 13.31
C SER A 87 -6.75 -8.68 13.12
N ALA A 88 -6.77 -9.24 11.92
CA ALA A 88 -7.39 -10.54 11.67
C ALA A 88 -6.61 -11.69 12.33
N VAL A 89 -5.28 -11.61 12.33
CA VAL A 89 -4.41 -12.55 13.06
C VAL A 89 -4.66 -12.48 14.57
N ASP A 90 -4.71 -11.27 15.13
CA ASP A 90 -4.93 -11.05 16.57
C ASP A 90 -6.32 -11.55 17.01
N ARG A 91 -7.32 -11.50 16.14
CA ARG A 91 -8.66 -12.05 16.36
C ARG A 91 -8.76 -13.56 16.10
N GLY A 92 -7.69 -14.21 15.67
CA GLY A 92 -7.67 -15.64 15.35
C GLY A 92 -8.41 -16.02 14.07
N GLN A 93 -8.74 -15.04 13.20
CA GLN A 93 -9.39 -15.25 11.90
C GLN A 93 -8.40 -15.72 10.83
N MET A 94 -7.11 -15.46 11.03
CA MET A 94 -6.00 -15.94 10.22
C MET A 94 -4.87 -16.42 11.13
N GLU A 95 -4.25 -17.54 10.82
CA GLU A 95 -3.15 -18.08 11.65
C GLU A 95 -1.76 -17.77 11.10
N GLY A 96 -1.61 -17.56 9.80
CA GLY A 96 -0.31 -17.47 9.17
C GLY A 96 0.48 -18.81 9.19
N VAL A 97 1.75 -18.75 8.82
CA VAL A 97 2.64 -19.92 8.71
C VAL A 97 3.82 -19.76 9.67
N LYS A 98 4.17 -20.86 10.34
CA LYS A 98 5.41 -20.95 11.11
C LYS A 98 6.52 -21.52 10.23
N ILE A 99 7.67 -20.82 10.18
CA ILE A 99 8.83 -21.28 9.41
C ILE A 99 9.58 -22.40 10.15
N CYS A 100 9.59 -22.36 11.49
CA CYS A 100 10.24 -23.37 12.29
C CYS A 100 9.43 -23.69 13.56
N ARG A 101 9.74 -24.84 14.19
CA ARG A 101 9.10 -25.26 15.44
C ARG A 101 9.47 -24.30 16.56
N GLY A 102 8.46 -23.62 17.13
CA GLY A 102 8.67 -22.56 18.16
C GLY A 102 8.99 -21.17 17.63
N GLY A 103 9.12 -21.00 16.30
CA GLY A 103 9.35 -19.68 15.66
C GLY A 103 8.11 -18.80 15.59
N PRO A 104 8.28 -17.54 15.21
CA PRO A 104 7.19 -16.60 15.00
C PRO A 104 6.29 -17.05 13.83
N ARG A 105 5.05 -16.60 13.86
CA ARG A 105 4.12 -16.78 12.74
C ARG A 105 4.23 -15.62 11.77
N PHE A 106 4.22 -15.91 10.48
CA PHE A 106 4.20 -14.95 9.40
C PHE A 106 2.86 -15.04 8.68
N SER A 107 2.14 -13.95 8.60
CA SER A 107 0.88 -13.84 7.86
C SER A 107 1.07 -13.15 6.52
N HIS A 108 2.09 -12.30 6.40
CA HIS A 108 2.37 -11.54 5.17
C HIS A 108 3.82 -11.04 5.14
N LEU A 109 4.30 -10.77 3.93
CA LEU A 109 5.54 -10.05 3.64
C LEU A 109 5.27 -9.06 2.51
N PHE A 110 5.67 -7.81 2.69
CA PHE A 110 5.60 -6.78 1.67
C PHE A 110 7.00 -6.42 1.20
N PHE A 111 7.18 -6.38 -0.11
CA PHE A 111 8.43 -5.98 -0.73
C PHE A 111 8.12 -5.15 -1.99
N ALA A 112 8.27 -3.84 -1.88
CA ALA A 112 7.85 -2.88 -2.91
C ALA A 112 6.37 -3.11 -3.31
N ASP A 113 6.11 -3.38 -4.58
CA ASP A 113 4.80 -3.71 -5.16
C ASP A 113 4.38 -5.17 -4.98
N ASP A 114 5.33 -6.05 -4.62
CA ASP A 114 5.05 -7.45 -4.33
C ASP A 114 4.50 -7.66 -2.91
N SER A 115 3.44 -8.42 -2.80
CA SER A 115 2.84 -8.82 -1.52
C SER A 115 2.69 -10.33 -1.45
N LEU A 116 3.24 -10.92 -0.40
CA LEU A 116 3.09 -12.35 -0.10
C LEU A 116 2.19 -12.50 1.13
N PHE A 117 1.16 -13.31 1.00
CA PHE A 117 0.26 -13.67 2.10
C PHE A 117 0.37 -15.14 2.41
N PHE A 118 0.38 -15.45 3.70
CA PHE A 118 0.49 -16.81 4.22
C PHE A 118 -0.74 -17.11 5.07
N CYS A 119 -1.52 -18.10 4.67
CA CYS A 119 -2.70 -18.55 5.38
C CYS A 119 -2.84 -20.07 5.28
N LYS A 120 -3.69 -20.66 6.09
CA LYS A 120 -4.09 -22.05 5.90
C LYS A 120 -4.86 -22.20 4.58
N ALA A 121 -4.77 -23.39 3.98
CA ALA A 121 -5.56 -23.71 2.78
C ALA A 121 -6.98 -24.15 3.18
N THR A 122 -7.69 -23.30 3.90
CA THR A 122 -9.10 -23.48 4.29
C THR A 122 -9.94 -22.41 3.62
N LEU A 123 -11.21 -22.69 3.39
CA LEU A 123 -12.13 -21.72 2.77
C LEU A 123 -12.28 -20.48 3.65
N GLU A 124 -12.37 -20.67 4.96
CA GLU A 124 -12.57 -19.60 5.94
C GLU A 124 -11.44 -18.56 5.89
N GLU A 125 -10.17 -19.02 5.89
CA GLU A 125 -9.02 -18.10 5.82
C GLU A 125 -8.86 -17.48 4.43
N CYS A 126 -9.23 -18.18 3.36
CA CYS A 126 -9.23 -17.63 2.00
C CYS A 126 -10.28 -16.53 1.85
N ASP A 127 -11.50 -16.77 2.33
CA ASP A 127 -12.61 -15.80 2.29
C ASP A 127 -12.28 -14.56 3.14
N GLU A 128 -11.68 -14.77 4.31
CA GLU A 128 -11.24 -13.66 5.17
C GLU A 128 -10.16 -12.82 4.50
N LEU A 129 -9.15 -13.44 3.87
CA LEU A 129 -8.12 -12.72 3.13
C LEU A 129 -8.73 -11.91 1.97
N GLN A 130 -9.64 -12.52 1.21
CA GLN A 130 -10.33 -11.83 0.12
C GLN A 130 -11.17 -10.66 0.64
N ARG A 131 -11.85 -10.82 1.77
CA ARG A 131 -12.61 -9.76 2.42
C ARG A 131 -11.71 -8.59 2.84
N LEU A 132 -10.55 -8.87 3.45
CA LEU A 132 -9.58 -7.86 3.88
C LEU A 132 -9.01 -7.08 2.70
N LEU A 133 -8.67 -7.77 1.62
CA LEU A 133 -8.21 -7.13 0.38
C LEU A 133 -9.28 -6.23 -0.22
N GLY A 134 -10.53 -6.67 -0.26
CA GLY A 134 -11.66 -5.87 -0.75
C GLY A 134 -11.98 -4.65 0.15
N VAL A 135 -11.76 -4.76 1.46
CA VAL A 135 -11.88 -3.61 2.39
C VAL A 135 -10.77 -2.60 2.13
N TYR A 136 -9.53 -3.09 1.94
CA TYR A 136 -8.39 -2.21 1.65
C TYR A 136 -8.57 -1.50 0.31
N GLU A 137 -8.95 -2.22 -0.75
CA GLU A 137 -9.22 -1.67 -2.07
C GLU A 137 -10.24 -0.52 -2.00
N LYS A 138 -11.41 -0.75 -1.39
CA LYS A 138 -12.46 0.28 -1.23
C LYS A 138 -12.02 1.47 -0.39
N ALA A 139 -11.08 1.30 0.52
CA ALA A 139 -10.60 2.39 1.37
C ALA A 139 -9.46 3.18 0.71
N SER A 140 -8.72 2.55 -0.21
CA SER A 140 -7.58 3.15 -0.92
C SER A 140 -7.93 3.73 -2.30
N ASP A 141 -9.12 3.43 -2.82
CA ASP A 141 -9.75 4.06 -3.98
C ASP A 141 -10.54 5.29 -3.54
#